data_9a86297a12bd4ff20f72f13182c6a339
#
_entry.id   9a86297a12bd4ff20f72f13182c6a339
#
_cell.length_a   1.000
_cell.length_b   1.000
_cell.length_c   1.000
_cell.angle_alpha   90.00
_cell.angle_beta   90.00
_cell.angle_gamma   90.00
#
_symmetry.space_group_name_H-M   'P 1'
#
loop_
_entity.id
_entity.type
_entity.pdbx_description
1 polymer ?
#
loop_
_entity_poly.entity_id
_entity_poly.type
_entity_poly.pdbx_seq_one_letter_code
_entity_poly.pdbx_strand_id
1 'polypeptide(L)'
;MSRQPTGTERGAAGAGAAVAAPSDVAGGQEPRRRRRPLAALEETIGYRFADPGLLEQALTHISGLAGARNRAGSYQRLEFLGDHVLGLVVSDMLFRAFPRADEGELSRRLADLVRKETCAEVARTINLGAFIRLGASEANAGGRQRVAILADVCESMIGAVYLDGGFPAASALIHSLWEARMRAPAKALRDPKTVLQEWAQARSLPTPT
;
A
#
# COMPACT_ATOMS: atom_id res chain seq x y z
N MET A 1 58.43 -2.44 56.66
CA MET A 1 59.88 -2.11 56.34
C MET A 1 59.75 -1.53 54.91
N SER A 2 59.76 -0.18 54.81
CA SER A 2 60.93 0.65 54.49
C SER A 2 61.33 0.39 53.02
N ARG A 3 61.44 1.26 52.11
CA ARG A 3 61.66 2.72 52.00
C ARG A 3 61.42 3.17 50.57
N GLN A 4 60.91 4.32 50.38
CA GLN A 4 61.26 5.24 49.27
C GLN A 4 62.72 5.74 49.50
N PRO A 5 63.40 6.44 48.64
CA PRO A 5 62.89 7.60 47.91
C PRO A 5 63.59 7.96 46.56
N THR A 6 63.19 9.05 45.98
CA THR A 6 63.85 10.21 45.29
C THR A 6 64.47 9.89 43.91
N GLY A 7 64.45 10.78 42.97
CA GLY A 7 64.09 12.19 42.78
C GLY A 7 64.52 12.68 41.41
N THR A 8 63.94 13.79 40.98
CA THR A 8 64.52 14.94 40.28
C THR A 8 65.11 14.73 38.88
N GLU A 9 64.93 15.50 37.89
CA GLU A 9 64.45 16.84 37.50
C GLU A 9 64.66 17.03 36.02
N ARG A 10 63.79 17.91 35.47
CA ARG A 10 64.04 18.94 34.42
C ARG A 10 64.46 18.57 32.97
N GLY A 11 63.69 19.10 32.07
CA GLY A 11 64.07 19.46 30.71
C GLY A 11 62.93 19.97 29.86
N ALA A 12 62.90 21.27 29.72
CA ALA A 12 61.85 22.04 29.03
C ALA A 12 62.05 22.11 27.51
N ALA A 13 61.01 22.65 26.86
CA ALA A 13 60.93 23.33 25.54
C ALA A 13 60.58 22.41 24.36
N GLY A 14 59.52 22.67 23.64
CA GLY A 14 59.15 23.73 22.85
C GLY A 14 58.10 23.36 21.82
N ALA A 15 57.11 24.16 21.78
CA ALA A 15 56.35 24.70 20.63
C ALA A 15 55.96 23.80 19.46
N GLY A 16 54.64 23.80 19.19
CA GLY A 16 54.11 23.40 17.90
C GLY A 16 52.61 23.16 17.95
N ALA A 17 51.84 24.19 18.23
CA ALA A 17 50.37 24.10 18.09
C ALA A 17 49.99 24.02 16.59
N ALA A 18 49.45 22.90 16.16
CA ALA A 18 48.66 22.79 14.94
C ALA A 18 47.24 22.50 15.36
N VAL A 19 46.45 23.53 15.40
CA VAL A 19 45.00 23.47 15.55
C VAL A 19 44.42 22.88 14.25
N ALA A 20 44.05 21.59 14.29
CA ALA A 20 43.24 21.00 13.26
C ALA A 20 41.78 21.47 13.46
N ALA A 21 41.29 22.20 12.51
CA ALA A 21 39.87 22.60 12.41
C ALA A 21 38.97 21.36 12.33
N PRO A 22 37.82 21.36 13.01
CA PRO A 22 36.82 20.31 12.80
C PRO A 22 36.24 20.47 11.41
N SER A 23 36.39 19.46 10.57
CA SER A 23 35.67 19.30 9.33
C SER A 23 34.20 19.07 9.64
N ASP A 24 33.41 20.13 9.53
CA ASP A 24 31.96 20.09 9.45
C ASP A 24 31.54 19.28 8.22
N VAL A 25 31.35 17.98 8.39
CA VAL A 25 30.55 17.18 7.47
C VAL A 25 29.10 17.46 7.83
N ALA A 26 28.57 18.54 7.29
CA ALA A 26 27.14 18.80 7.26
C ALA A 26 26.47 17.69 6.45
N GLY A 27 26.09 16.61 7.14
CA GLY A 27 25.17 15.61 6.62
C GLY A 27 23.85 16.30 6.30
N GLY A 28 23.66 16.66 5.04
CA GLY A 28 22.42 17.22 4.53
C GLY A 28 21.27 16.25 4.80
N GLN A 29 20.56 16.46 5.89
CA GLN A 29 19.25 15.86 6.09
C GLN A 29 18.31 16.54 5.10
N GLU A 30 17.98 15.83 4.01
CA GLU A 30 16.87 16.26 3.16
C GLU A 30 15.65 16.57 4.06
N PRO A 31 14.91 17.66 3.78
CA PRO A 31 13.76 18.04 4.58
C PRO A 31 12.78 16.87 4.56
N ARG A 32 12.50 16.29 5.73
CA ARG A 32 11.43 15.30 5.92
C ARG A 32 10.18 15.88 5.27
N ARG A 33 9.77 15.38 4.11
CA ARG A 33 8.53 15.76 3.44
C ARG A 33 7.43 15.70 4.50
N ARG A 34 6.82 16.85 4.79
CA ARG A 34 5.72 16.94 5.76
C ARG A 34 4.68 15.88 5.40
N ARG A 35 4.44 14.94 6.31
CA ARG A 35 3.39 13.94 6.15
C ARG A 35 2.07 14.67 5.94
N ARG A 36 1.30 14.30 4.91
CA ARG A 36 -0.05 14.84 4.76
C ARG A 36 -0.90 14.41 5.94
N PRO A 37 -1.75 15.30 6.49
CA PRO A 37 -2.69 14.94 7.55
C PRO A 37 -3.60 13.82 7.10
N LEU A 38 -3.82 12.79 7.92
CA LEU A 38 -4.72 11.68 7.61
C LEU A 38 -6.16 12.17 7.42
N ALA A 39 -6.56 13.25 8.08
CA ALA A 39 -7.85 13.90 7.88
C ALA A 39 -8.14 14.23 6.40
N ALA A 40 -7.13 14.59 5.61
CA ALA A 40 -7.33 14.84 4.17
C ALA A 40 -7.66 13.55 3.39
N LEU A 41 -7.19 12.40 3.84
CA LEU A 41 -7.59 11.11 3.27
C LEU A 41 -9.01 10.74 3.69
N GLU A 42 -9.34 10.91 4.98
CA GLU A 42 -10.69 10.68 5.50
C GLU A 42 -11.74 11.51 4.75
N GLU A 43 -11.45 12.78 4.49
CA GLU A 43 -12.32 13.65 3.66
C GLU A 43 -12.47 13.11 2.23
N THR A 44 -11.37 12.63 1.63
CA THR A 44 -11.38 12.12 0.26
C THR A 44 -12.20 10.83 0.12
N ILE A 45 -12.12 9.94 1.12
CA ILE A 45 -12.85 8.65 1.11
C ILE A 45 -14.26 8.78 1.70
N GLY A 46 -14.61 9.93 2.30
CA GLY A 46 -15.92 10.16 2.92
C GLY A 46 -16.15 9.34 4.19
N TYR A 47 -15.07 8.88 4.85
CA TYR A 47 -15.16 8.09 6.08
C TYR A 47 -14.19 8.62 7.14
N ARG A 48 -14.68 8.84 8.35
CA ARG A 48 -13.88 9.26 9.51
C ARG A 48 -13.72 8.09 10.48
N PHE A 49 -12.48 7.74 10.79
CA PHE A 49 -12.18 6.63 11.70
C PHE A 49 -12.45 7.00 13.16
N ALA A 50 -13.14 6.10 13.87
CA ALA A 50 -13.25 6.14 15.32
C ALA A 50 -11.92 5.76 15.98
N ASP A 51 -11.21 4.75 15.41
CA ASP A 51 -9.84 4.40 15.78
C ASP A 51 -8.84 4.82 14.67
N PRO A 52 -8.16 5.98 14.80
CA PRO A 52 -7.15 6.41 13.84
C PRO A 52 -5.97 5.44 13.70
N GLY A 53 -5.74 4.57 14.70
CA GLY A 53 -4.69 3.56 14.66
C GLY A 53 -4.91 2.53 13.55
N LEU A 54 -6.17 2.19 13.24
CA LEU A 54 -6.50 1.31 12.11
C LEU A 54 -6.09 1.90 10.76
N LEU A 55 -6.37 3.20 10.55
CA LEU A 55 -5.94 3.89 9.32
C LEU A 55 -4.41 3.97 9.24
N GLU A 56 -3.74 4.27 10.36
CA GLU A 56 -2.28 4.29 10.40
C GLU A 56 -1.66 2.95 10.06
N GLN A 57 -2.22 1.86 10.59
CA GLN A 57 -1.80 0.49 10.28
C GLN A 57 -2.04 0.17 8.82
N ALA A 58 -3.23 0.47 8.28
CA ALA A 58 -3.57 0.23 6.88
C ALA A 58 -2.63 0.90 5.89
N LEU A 59 -2.04 2.02 6.27
CA LEU A 59 -1.09 2.79 5.45
C LEU A 59 0.38 2.41 5.71
N THR A 60 0.67 1.47 6.62
CA THR A 60 2.04 1.15 7.02
C THR A 60 2.54 -0.13 6.36
N HIS A 61 3.44 0.02 5.38
CA HIS A 61 4.16 -1.10 4.76
C HIS A 61 5.19 -1.67 5.74
N ILE A 62 5.48 -2.97 5.63
CA ILE A 62 6.43 -3.65 6.50
C ILE A 62 7.81 -2.99 6.56
N SER A 63 8.27 -2.39 5.45
CA SER A 63 9.55 -1.64 5.42
C SER A 63 9.53 -0.37 6.26
N GLY A 64 8.37 0.16 6.57
CA GLY A 64 8.19 1.36 7.40
C GLY A 64 8.22 1.11 8.90
N LEU A 65 8.29 -0.16 9.31
CA LEU A 65 8.33 -0.56 10.71
C LEU A 65 9.77 -0.69 11.21
N ALA A 66 10.03 -0.21 12.41
CA ALA A 66 11.30 -0.41 13.09
C ALA A 66 11.37 -1.84 13.67
N GLY A 67 12.20 -2.70 13.06
CA GLY A 67 12.49 -4.05 13.54
C GLY A 67 11.61 -5.16 12.95
N ALA A 68 12.26 -6.28 12.58
CA ALA A 68 11.64 -7.44 11.91
C ALA A 68 10.58 -8.17 12.75
N ARG A 69 10.47 -7.88 14.05
CA ARG A 69 9.52 -8.55 14.97
C ARG A 69 8.11 -7.97 14.98
N ASN A 70 7.88 -6.80 14.38
CA ASN A 70 6.58 -6.12 14.47
C ASN A 70 5.76 -6.19 13.17
N ARG A 71 5.73 -7.35 12.52
CA ARG A 71 4.89 -7.58 11.32
C ARG A 71 3.40 -7.31 11.57
N ALA A 72 2.95 -7.50 12.81
CA ALA A 72 1.55 -7.28 13.20
C ALA A 72 1.10 -5.82 13.03
N GLY A 73 2.03 -4.86 13.06
CA GLY A 73 1.74 -3.43 12.83
C GLY A 73 1.73 -3.02 11.35
N SER A 74 1.97 -3.94 10.41
CA SER A 74 1.86 -3.67 8.97
C SER A 74 0.44 -3.87 8.45
N TYR A 75 0.21 -3.41 7.23
CA TYR A 75 -1.07 -3.50 6.56
C TYR A 75 -1.49 -4.94 6.19
N GLN A 76 -0.57 -5.91 6.16
CA GLN A 76 -0.80 -7.24 5.56
C GLN A 76 -2.03 -7.99 6.09
N ARG A 77 -2.33 -7.90 7.39
CA ARG A 77 -3.53 -8.55 7.94
C ARG A 77 -4.83 -7.83 7.55
N LEU A 78 -4.77 -6.52 7.40
CA LEU A 78 -5.89 -5.70 6.94
C LEU A 78 -6.13 -5.91 5.44
N GLU A 79 -5.05 -6.02 4.64
CA GLU A 79 -5.08 -6.40 3.22
C GLU A 79 -5.82 -7.72 3.03
N PHE A 80 -5.41 -8.78 3.74
CA PHE A 80 -6.08 -10.08 3.69
C PHE A 80 -7.59 -9.96 3.95
N LEU A 81 -8.00 -9.22 4.98
CA LEU A 81 -9.41 -9.02 5.30
C LEU A 81 -10.12 -8.18 4.23
N GLY A 82 -9.47 -7.11 3.79
CA GLY A 82 -10.04 -6.16 2.84
C GLY A 82 -10.28 -6.75 1.46
N ASP A 83 -9.38 -7.63 0.98
CA ASP A 83 -9.57 -8.38 -0.27
C ASP A 83 -10.88 -9.19 -0.24
N HIS A 84 -11.15 -9.93 0.84
CA HIS A 84 -12.37 -10.70 0.99
C HIS A 84 -13.63 -9.82 1.09
N VAL A 85 -13.55 -8.69 1.80
CA VAL A 85 -14.64 -7.71 1.90
C VAL A 85 -14.92 -7.08 0.53
N LEU A 86 -13.87 -6.71 -0.21
CA LEU A 86 -13.97 -6.16 -1.56
C LEU A 86 -14.65 -7.17 -2.49
N GLY A 87 -14.17 -8.40 -2.51
CA GLY A 87 -14.75 -9.47 -3.33
C GLY A 87 -16.24 -9.69 -3.06
N LEU A 88 -16.64 -9.73 -1.79
CA LEU A 88 -18.03 -9.91 -1.40
C LEU A 88 -18.92 -8.73 -1.86
N VAL A 89 -18.50 -7.50 -1.59
CA VAL A 89 -19.30 -6.31 -1.95
C VAL A 89 -19.42 -6.16 -3.46
N VAL A 90 -18.30 -6.33 -4.21
CA VAL A 90 -18.33 -6.24 -5.68
C VAL A 90 -19.20 -7.36 -6.27
N SER A 91 -19.18 -8.55 -5.69
CA SER A 91 -20.09 -9.65 -6.13
C SER A 91 -21.55 -9.29 -5.94
N ASP A 92 -21.93 -8.72 -4.79
CA ASP A 92 -23.31 -8.24 -4.54
C ASP A 92 -23.70 -7.12 -5.53
N MET A 93 -22.79 -6.16 -5.76
CA MET A 93 -23.00 -5.07 -6.75
C MET A 93 -23.24 -5.62 -8.14
N LEU A 94 -22.43 -6.58 -8.60
CA LEU A 94 -22.57 -7.20 -9.92
C LEU A 94 -23.86 -7.99 -10.04
N PHE A 95 -24.19 -8.80 -9.03
CA PHE A 95 -25.40 -9.60 -9.01
C PHE A 95 -26.66 -8.73 -9.16
N ARG A 96 -26.70 -7.60 -8.47
CA ARG A 96 -27.83 -6.65 -8.55
C ARG A 96 -27.84 -5.84 -9.85
N ALA A 97 -26.67 -5.43 -10.34
CA ALA A 97 -26.57 -4.58 -11.51
C ALA A 97 -26.80 -5.32 -12.83
N PHE A 98 -26.50 -6.63 -12.89
CA PHE A 98 -26.57 -7.45 -14.09
C PHE A 98 -27.45 -8.70 -13.91
N PRO A 99 -28.77 -8.55 -13.69
CA PRO A 99 -29.66 -9.67 -13.35
C PRO A 99 -29.86 -10.69 -14.47
N ARG A 100 -29.37 -10.41 -15.69
CA ARG A 100 -29.43 -11.33 -16.85
C ARG A 100 -28.08 -11.97 -17.17
N ALA A 101 -27.02 -11.59 -16.49
CA ALA A 101 -25.69 -12.16 -16.68
C ALA A 101 -25.65 -13.58 -16.10
N ASP A 102 -25.00 -14.48 -16.81
CA ASP A 102 -24.69 -15.81 -16.28
C ASP A 102 -23.53 -15.77 -15.26
N GLU A 103 -23.32 -16.89 -14.59
CA GLU A 103 -22.24 -17.02 -13.58
C GLU A 103 -20.87 -16.72 -14.20
N GLY A 104 -20.58 -17.24 -15.40
CA GLY A 104 -19.30 -17.03 -16.06
C GLY A 104 -19.07 -15.55 -16.41
N GLU A 105 -20.11 -14.80 -16.79
CA GLU A 105 -19.99 -13.36 -17.03
C GLU A 105 -19.74 -12.62 -15.72
N LEU A 106 -20.48 -12.95 -14.65
CA LEU A 106 -20.31 -12.33 -13.33
C LEU A 106 -18.89 -12.58 -12.79
N SER A 107 -18.39 -13.81 -12.90
CA SER A 107 -17.04 -14.18 -12.46
C SER A 107 -15.96 -13.42 -13.22
N ARG A 108 -16.07 -13.28 -14.54
CA ARG A 108 -15.12 -12.48 -15.35
C ARG A 108 -15.13 -11.01 -14.96
N ARG A 109 -16.30 -10.42 -14.75
CA ARG A 109 -16.44 -9.03 -14.29
C ARG A 109 -15.84 -8.82 -12.91
N LEU A 110 -16.11 -9.75 -11.99
CA LEU A 110 -15.53 -9.73 -10.66
C LEU A 110 -14.01 -9.75 -10.71
N ALA A 111 -13.44 -10.72 -11.43
CA ALA A 111 -11.98 -10.84 -11.56
C ALA A 111 -11.32 -9.55 -12.12
N ASP A 112 -11.96 -8.86 -13.06
CA ASP A 112 -11.44 -7.58 -13.59
C ASP A 112 -11.55 -6.44 -12.59
N LEU A 113 -12.60 -6.42 -11.78
CA LEU A 113 -12.84 -5.34 -10.81
C LEU A 113 -12.01 -5.46 -9.54
N VAL A 114 -11.66 -6.67 -9.11
CA VAL A 114 -10.88 -6.89 -7.86
C VAL A 114 -9.40 -7.16 -8.11
N ARG A 115 -8.94 -7.19 -9.35
CA ARG A 115 -7.52 -7.42 -9.64
C ARG A 115 -6.63 -6.28 -9.16
N LYS A 116 -5.35 -6.58 -8.94
CA LYS A 116 -4.35 -5.62 -8.43
C LYS A 116 -4.26 -4.32 -9.22
N GLU A 117 -4.35 -4.39 -10.54
CA GLU A 117 -4.31 -3.21 -11.40
C GLU A 117 -5.47 -2.27 -11.12
N THR A 118 -6.68 -2.80 -10.97
CA THR A 118 -7.88 -2.03 -10.67
C THR A 118 -7.81 -1.41 -9.27
N CYS A 119 -7.40 -2.18 -8.25
CA CYS A 119 -7.18 -1.66 -6.90
C CYS A 119 -6.13 -0.55 -6.88
N ALA A 120 -5.02 -0.70 -7.63
CA ALA A 120 -4.00 0.33 -7.75
C ALA A 120 -4.51 1.58 -8.50
N GLU A 121 -5.35 1.44 -9.50
CA GLU A 121 -5.99 2.57 -10.18
C GLU A 121 -6.92 3.33 -9.23
N VAL A 122 -7.74 2.63 -8.43
CA VAL A 122 -8.56 3.22 -7.38
C VAL A 122 -7.70 3.97 -6.38
N ALA A 123 -6.62 3.35 -5.89
CA ALA A 123 -5.66 3.99 -4.99
C ALA A 123 -5.09 5.31 -5.57
N ARG A 124 -4.83 5.35 -6.87
CA ARG A 124 -4.36 6.58 -7.55
C ARG A 124 -5.42 7.66 -7.61
N THR A 125 -6.69 7.32 -7.87
CA THR A 125 -7.77 8.33 -7.93
C THR A 125 -7.95 9.09 -6.62
N ILE A 126 -7.72 8.44 -5.48
CA ILE A 126 -7.77 9.05 -4.15
C ILE A 126 -6.39 9.48 -3.63
N ASN A 127 -5.36 9.44 -4.48
CA ASN A 127 -3.97 9.79 -4.13
C ASN A 127 -3.43 9.06 -2.89
N LEU A 128 -3.82 7.80 -2.71
CA LEU A 128 -3.49 6.99 -1.53
C LEU A 128 -1.99 6.85 -1.33
N GLY A 129 -1.21 6.74 -2.43
CA GLY A 129 0.25 6.64 -2.41
C GLY A 129 0.97 7.75 -1.61
N ALA A 130 0.37 8.95 -1.52
CA ALA A 130 0.95 10.08 -0.77
C ALA A 130 0.94 9.85 0.75
N PHE A 131 0.09 8.97 1.24
CA PHE A 131 -0.09 8.68 2.67
C PHE A 131 0.65 7.43 3.13
N ILE A 132 1.12 6.58 2.21
CA ILE A 132 1.78 5.30 2.55
C ILE A 132 3.07 5.56 3.35
N ARG A 133 3.24 4.80 4.43
CA ARG A 133 4.43 4.80 5.27
C ARG A 133 5.37 3.69 4.82
N LEU A 134 6.45 4.08 4.17
CA LEU A 134 7.51 3.21 3.66
C LEU A 134 8.82 3.48 4.40
N GLY A 135 9.68 2.47 4.47
CA GLY A 135 11.08 2.67 4.80
C GLY A 135 11.80 3.49 3.71
N ALA A 136 12.89 4.15 4.07
CA ALA A 136 13.61 5.06 3.16
C ALA A 136 14.02 4.39 1.84
N SER A 137 14.56 3.17 1.90
CA SER A 137 14.97 2.41 0.71
C SER A 137 13.79 2.14 -0.23
N GLU A 138 12.65 1.67 0.29
CA GLU A 138 11.46 1.37 -0.50
C GLU A 138 10.84 2.66 -1.09
N ALA A 139 10.84 3.74 -0.30
CA ALA A 139 10.35 5.03 -0.75
C ALA A 139 11.20 5.60 -1.92
N ASN A 140 12.54 5.50 -1.81
CA ASN A 140 13.47 5.96 -2.84
C ASN A 140 13.40 5.09 -4.11
N ALA A 141 13.06 3.80 -3.96
CA ALA A 141 12.84 2.88 -5.09
C ALA A 141 11.47 3.08 -5.78
N GLY A 142 10.74 4.14 -5.48
CA GLY A 142 9.44 4.44 -6.10
C GLY A 142 8.26 3.63 -5.54
N GLY A 143 8.40 3.03 -4.35
CA GLY A 143 7.39 2.15 -3.74
C GLY A 143 6.00 2.76 -3.66
N ARG A 144 5.88 4.09 -3.49
CA ARG A 144 4.59 4.81 -3.46
C ARG A 144 3.76 4.72 -4.75
N GLN A 145 4.39 4.35 -5.87
CA GLN A 145 3.75 4.25 -7.19
C GLN A 145 3.69 2.79 -7.68
N ARG A 146 4.27 1.84 -6.95
CA ARG A 146 4.21 0.43 -7.32
C ARG A 146 2.80 -0.10 -7.28
N VAL A 147 2.39 -0.76 -8.35
CA VAL A 147 1.05 -1.35 -8.48
C VAL A 147 0.75 -2.27 -7.31
N ALA A 148 1.66 -3.17 -6.96
CA ALA A 148 1.45 -4.11 -5.85
C ALA A 148 1.19 -3.37 -4.52
N ILE A 149 2.04 -2.41 -4.15
CA ILE A 149 1.90 -1.68 -2.88
C ILE A 149 0.61 -0.84 -2.86
N LEU A 150 0.26 -0.21 -3.98
CA LEU A 150 -0.98 0.57 -4.08
C LEU A 150 -2.22 -0.30 -3.96
N ALA A 151 -2.21 -1.48 -4.57
CA ALA A 151 -3.31 -2.45 -4.47
C ALA A 151 -3.45 -2.96 -3.03
N ASP A 152 -2.36 -3.47 -2.45
CA ASP A 152 -2.34 -4.01 -1.09
C ASP A 152 -2.84 -2.97 -0.06
N VAL A 153 -2.41 -1.70 -0.21
CA VAL A 153 -2.84 -0.61 0.69
C VAL A 153 -4.30 -0.20 0.42
N CYS A 154 -4.80 -0.30 -0.80
CA CYS A 154 -6.21 -0.08 -1.11
C CYS A 154 -7.10 -1.11 -0.41
N GLU A 155 -6.74 -2.38 -0.52
CA GLU A 155 -7.43 -3.48 0.16
C GLU A 155 -7.33 -3.33 1.69
N SER A 156 -6.15 -2.99 2.22
CA SER A 156 -5.98 -2.81 3.65
C SER A 156 -6.80 -1.65 4.21
N MET A 157 -6.99 -0.58 3.45
CA MET A 157 -7.87 0.53 3.83
C MET A 157 -9.33 0.07 3.91
N ILE A 158 -9.78 -0.76 2.98
CA ILE A 158 -11.12 -1.38 3.02
C ILE A 158 -11.26 -2.24 4.28
N GLY A 159 -10.26 -3.07 4.57
CA GLY A 159 -10.23 -3.90 5.78
C GLY A 159 -10.27 -3.06 7.06
N ALA A 160 -9.56 -1.92 7.10
CA ALA A 160 -9.59 -1.00 8.23
C ALA A 160 -10.97 -0.36 8.42
N VAL A 161 -11.60 0.12 7.34
CA VAL A 161 -12.97 0.67 7.40
C VAL A 161 -13.98 -0.39 7.85
N TYR A 162 -13.80 -1.63 7.40
CA TYR A 162 -14.64 -2.75 7.84
C TYR A 162 -14.52 -3.02 9.35
N LEU A 163 -13.32 -3.00 9.91
CA LEU A 163 -13.12 -3.21 11.35
C LEU A 163 -13.64 -2.05 12.19
N ASP A 164 -13.50 -0.83 11.70
CA ASP A 164 -13.89 0.38 12.43
C ASP A 164 -15.40 0.67 12.35
N GLY A 165 -16.00 0.56 11.17
CA GLY A 165 -17.39 0.93 10.89
C GLY A 165 -18.31 -0.21 10.45
N GLY A 166 -17.79 -1.44 10.39
CA GLY A 166 -18.55 -2.60 9.97
C GLY A 166 -18.82 -2.69 8.48
N PHE A 167 -19.57 -3.72 8.09
CA PHE A 167 -19.93 -3.99 6.70
C PHE A 167 -20.62 -2.82 5.99
N PRO A 168 -21.58 -2.09 6.59
CA PRO A 168 -22.24 -0.97 5.92
C PRO A 168 -21.27 0.14 5.50
N ALA A 169 -20.29 0.48 6.36
CA ALA A 169 -19.29 1.51 6.05
C ALA A 169 -18.35 1.06 4.93
N ALA A 170 -17.85 -0.17 4.99
CA ALA A 170 -17.01 -0.74 3.93
C ALA A 170 -17.75 -0.84 2.60
N SER A 171 -19.02 -1.28 2.62
CA SER A 171 -19.87 -1.35 1.44
C SER A 171 -20.08 0.05 0.81
N ALA A 172 -20.39 1.06 1.61
CA ALA A 172 -20.55 2.44 1.11
C ALA A 172 -19.27 2.96 0.47
N LEU A 173 -18.11 2.72 1.08
CA LEU A 173 -16.80 3.09 0.52
C LEU A 173 -16.56 2.39 -0.83
N ILE A 174 -16.77 1.07 -0.90
CA ILE A 174 -16.54 0.30 -2.13
C ILE A 174 -17.50 0.77 -3.23
N HIS A 175 -18.77 0.97 -2.93
CA HIS A 175 -19.73 1.53 -3.89
C HIS A 175 -19.24 2.87 -4.46
N SER A 176 -18.81 3.79 -3.61
CA SER A 176 -18.35 5.12 -4.05
C SER A 176 -17.15 5.07 -5.00
N LEU A 177 -16.25 4.08 -4.82
CA LEU A 177 -15.01 3.99 -5.58
C LEU A 177 -15.10 3.05 -6.81
N TRP A 178 -15.96 2.03 -6.78
CA TRP A 178 -16.05 1.00 -7.83
C TRP A 178 -17.26 1.13 -8.75
N GLU A 179 -18.34 1.81 -8.36
CA GLU A 179 -19.58 1.84 -9.16
C GLU A 179 -19.37 2.35 -10.58
N ALA A 180 -18.62 3.43 -10.76
CA ALA A 180 -18.33 3.97 -12.08
C ALA A 180 -17.56 2.98 -12.98
N ARG A 181 -16.61 2.22 -12.38
CA ARG A 181 -15.84 1.19 -13.09
C ARG A 181 -16.70 -0.01 -13.45
N MET A 182 -17.54 -0.45 -12.53
CA MET A 182 -18.46 -1.57 -12.73
C MET A 182 -19.45 -1.28 -13.89
N ARG A 183 -19.92 -0.03 -14.00
CA ARG A 183 -20.85 0.41 -15.06
C ARG A 183 -20.16 0.76 -16.36
N ALA A 184 -18.85 0.92 -16.38
CA ALA A 184 -18.11 1.18 -17.60
C ALA A 184 -18.32 0.02 -18.60
N PRO A 185 -18.40 0.31 -19.92
CA PRO A 185 -18.48 -0.75 -20.92
C PRO A 185 -17.32 -1.73 -20.69
N ALA A 186 -17.66 -3.01 -20.56
CA ALA A 186 -16.63 -4.03 -20.45
C ALA A 186 -15.70 -3.89 -21.68
N LYS A 187 -14.45 -3.50 -21.46
CA LYS A 187 -13.39 -3.77 -22.44
C LYS A 187 -13.55 -5.23 -22.79
N ALA A 188 -13.50 -5.58 -24.08
CA ALA A 188 -13.75 -6.94 -24.54
C ALA A 188 -13.10 -7.94 -23.54
N LEU A 189 -13.90 -8.44 -22.59
CA LEU A 189 -13.48 -9.29 -21.47
C LEU A 189 -13.11 -10.70 -21.97
N ARG A 190 -13.17 -10.90 -23.29
CA ARG A 190 -12.79 -12.15 -23.91
C ARG A 190 -11.38 -12.00 -24.46
N ASP A 191 -10.48 -12.78 -23.92
CA ASP A 191 -9.18 -13.02 -24.56
C ASP A 191 -9.46 -13.46 -26.00
N PRO A 192 -8.88 -12.79 -27.02
CA PRO A 192 -9.06 -13.17 -28.42
C PRO A 192 -8.79 -14.65 -28.69
N LYS A 193 -7.83 -15.27 -27.96
CA LYS A 193 -7.54 -16.68 -28.03
C LYS A 193 -8.71 -17.54 -27.53
N THR A 194 -9.32 -17.16 -26.39
CA THR A 194 -10.48 -17.85 -25.84
C THR A 194 -11.67 -17.75 -26.78
N VAL A 195 -11.94 -16.57 -27.35
CA VAL A 195 -13.01 -16.38 -28.36
C VAL A 195 -12.78 -17.25 -29.58
N LEU A 196 -11.54 -17.32 -30.06
CA LEU A 196 -11.20 -18.15 -31.22
C LEU A 196 -11.35 -19.64 -30.90
N GLN A 197 -10.96 -20.08 -29.71
CA GLN A 197 -11.12 -21.45 -29.25
C GLN A 197 -12.60 -21.84 -29.11
N GLU A 198 -13.42 -21.02 -28.45
CA GLU A 198 -14.86 -21.24 -28.33
C GLU A 198 -15.55 -21.30 -29.72
N TRP A 199 -15.14 -20.40 -30.62
CA TRP A 199 -15.66 -20.37 -32.00
C TRP A 199 -15.29 -21.67 -32.78
N ALA A 200 -14.06 -22.13 -32.63
CA ALA A 200 -13.62 -23.36 -33.28
C ALA A 200 -14.34 -24.61 -32.70
N GLN A 201 -14.45 -24.70 -31.36
CA GLN A 201 -15.17 -25.77 -30.68
C GLN A 201 -16.65 -25.84 -31.07
N ALA A 202 -17.34 -24.68 -31.13
CA ALA A 202 -18.73 -24.61 -31.53
C ALA A 202 -18.98 -25.11 -32.97
N ARG A 203 -17.91 -25.25 -33.79
CA ARG A 203 -17.93 -25.74 -35.17
C ARG A 203 -17.22 -27.08 -35.35
N SER A 204 -16.89 -27.75 -34.24
CA SER A 204 -16.13 -29.01 -34.24
C SER A 204 -14.80 -28.92 -35.03
N LEU A 205 -14.18 -27.74 -35.05
CA LEU A 205 -12.89 -27.51 -35.66
C LEU A 205 -11.75 -27.81 -34.66
N PRO A 206 -10.53 -28.17 -35.12
CA PRO A 206 -9.38 -28.35 -34.27
C PRO A 206 -9.08 -27.08 -33.46
N THR A 207 -8.62 -27.25 -32.20
CA THR A 207 -8.24 -26.12 -31.36
C THR A 207 -7.09 -25.34 -32.00
N PRO A 208 -7.19 -24.04 -32.22
CA PRO A 208 -6.09 -23.22 -32.71
C PRO A 208 -4.89 -23.29 -31.77
N THR A 209 -3.72 -23.55 -32.28
CA THR A 209 -2.41 -23.60 -31.57
C THR A 209 -1.75 -22.23 -31.56
#